data_0d914b9b27ae8afa77be7e547dc552a6
#
_entry.id   0d914b9b27ae8afa77be7e547dc552a6
#
_cell.length_a   1.000
_cell.length_b   1.000
_cell.length_c   1.000
_cell.angle_alpha   90.00
_cell.angle_beta   90.00
_cell.angle_gamma   90.00
#
_symmetry.space_group_name_H-M   'P 1'
#
loop_
_entity.id
_entity.type
_entity.pdbx_description
1 polymer ?
#
loop_
_entity_poly.entity_id
_entity_poly.type
_entity_poly.pdbx_seq_one_letter_code
_entity_poly.pdbx_strand_id
1 'polypeptide(L)' 'MDINYIVLLDCSIGEIIKIRLTEEEKAKSEEYDDFREFLETLEDKYGFNLNYCSWMSCEVLSERSY' A
#
# COMPACT_ATOMS: atom_id res chain seq x y z
N MET A 1 -8.00 12.86 -5.94
CA MET A 1 -7.91 11.50 -6.47
C MET A 1 -8.02 10.50 -5.33
N ASP A 2 -8.97 9.60 -5.42
CA ASP A 2 -9.21 8.64 -4.34
C ASP A 2 -8.33 7.41 -4.52
N ILE A 3 -7.46 7.15 -3.54
CA ILE A 3 -6.67 5.93 -3.49
C ILE A 3 -7.40 4.96 -2.60
N ASN A 4 -7.83 3.84 -3.16
CA ASN A 4 -8.57 2.82 -2.42
C ASN A 4 -7.73 1.59 -2.11
N TYR A 5 -6.73 1.31 -2.94
CA TYR A 5 -5.93 0.10 -2.81
C TYR A 5 -4.44 0.41 -2.88
N ILE A 6 -3.68 -0.35 -2.11
CA ILE A 6 -2.23 -0.35 -2.17
C ILE A 6 -1.80 -1.80 -2.40
N VAL A 7 -0.90 -1.99 -3.36
CA VAL A 7 -0.32 -3.31 -3.62
C VAL A 7 1.18 -3.21 -3.45
N LEU A 8 1.73 -4.08 -2.62
CA LEU A 8 3.16 -4.16 -2.39
C LEU A 8 3.68 -5.50 -2.89
N LEU A 9 4.85 -5.48 -3.48
CA LEU A 9 5.53 -6.66 -3.99
C LEU A 9 6.83 -6.82 -3.21
N ASP A 10 6.86 -7.78 -2.30
CA ASP A 10 8.05 -8.07 -1.52
C ASP A 10 8.93 -9.07 -2.28
N CYS A 11 9.96 -8.54 -2.92
CA CYS A 11 10.86 -9.35 -3.74
C CYS A 11 11.79 -10.24 -2.93
N SER A 12 11.95 -9.96 -1.63
CA SER A 12 12.85 -10.75 -0.78
C SER A 12 12.28 -12.14 -0.47
N ILE A 13 10.95 -12.26 -0.44
CA ILE A 13 10.27 -13.51 -0.12
C ILE A 13 9.25 -13.94 -1.18
N GLY A 14 9.08 -13.14 -2.23
CA GLY A 14 8.13 -13.44 -3.29
C GLY A 14 6.67 -13.31 -2.86
N GLU A 15 6.35 -12.28 -2.10
CA GLU A 15 5.00 -12.07 -1.56
C GLU A 15 4.31 -10.88 -2.22
N ILE A 16 3.01 -11.04 -2.46
CA ILE A 16 2.14 -9.94 -2.90
C ILE A 16 1.25 -9.56 -1.73
N ILE A 17 1.28 -8.29 -1.35
CA ILE A 17 0.47 -7.77 -0.25
C ILE A 17 -0.54 -6.78 -0.83
N LYS A 18 -1.83 -7.05 -0.65
CA LYS A 18 -2.90 -6.18 -1.13
C LYS A 18 -3.63 -5.59 0.07
N ILE A 19 -3.74 -4.28 0.10
CA ILE A 19 -4.38 -3.56 1.18
C ILE A 19 -5.53 -2.73 0.60
N ARG A 20 -6.73 -2.94 1.14
CA ARG A 20 -7.86 -2.05 0.86
C ARG A 20 -7.92 -1.04 2.00
N LEU A 21 -7.73 0.22 1.67
CA LEU A 21 -7.71 1.28 2.69
C LEU A 21 -9.09 1.50 3.29
N THR A 22 -9.12 1.65 4.61
CA THR A 22 -10.32 2.08 5.33
C THR A 22 -10.52 3.60 5.14
N GLU A 23 -11.70 4.08 5.46
CA GLU A 23 -11.97 5.52 5.37
C GLU A 23 -11.04 6.33 6.28
N GLU A 24 -10.72 5.78 7.47
CA GLU A 24 -9.77 6.41 8.38
C GLU A 24 -8.37 6.50 7.78
N GLU A 25 -7.93 5.43 7.12
CA GLU A 25 -6.62 5.39 6.49
C GLU A 25 -6.53 6.36 5.32
N LYS A 26 -7.60 6.47 4.52
CA LYS A 26 -7.67 7.44 3.43
C LYS A 26 -7.56 8.87 3.94
N ALA A 27 -8.30 9.19 4.99
CA ALA A 27 -8.26 10.52 5.60
C ALA A 27 -6.86 10.82 6.14
N LYS A 28 -6.22 9.85 6.77
CA LYS A 28 -4.88 10.00 7.32
C LYS A 28 -3.84 10.22 6.22
N SER A 29 -4.00 9.55 5.07
CA SER A 29 -3.05 9.69 3.96
C SER A 29 -2.98 11.12 3.42
N GLU A 30 -4.07 11.88 3.53
CA GLU A 30 -4.13 13.25 3.07
C GLU A 30 -3.31 14.20 3.94
N GLU A 31 -2.93 13.78 5.14
CA GLU A 31 -2.10 14.56 6.05
C GLU A 31 -0.62 14.53 5.69
N TYR A 32 -0.23 13.63 4.78
CA TYR A 32 1.16 13.45 4.38
C TYR A 32 1.41 14.05 2.99
N ASP A 33 2.48 14.82 2.86
CA ASP A 33 2.89 15.36 1.57
C ASP A 33 3.47 14.28 0.68
N ASP A 34 4.17 13.31 1.28
CA ASP A 34 4.77 12.19 0.58
C ASP A 34 4.02 10.93 0.95
N PHE A 35 3.43 10.29 -0.06
CA PHE A 35 2.65 9.07 0.15
C PHE A 35 3.49 7.94 0.77
N ARG A 36 4.79 7.91 0.47
CA ARG A 36 5.70 6.93 1.06
C ARG A 36 5.74 7.05 2.59
N GLU A 37 5.71 8.26 3.12
CA GLU A 37 5.68 8.46 4.56
C GLU A 37 4.42 7.88 5.18
N PHE A 38 3.29 8.01 4.49
CA PHE A 38 2.05 7.37 4.92
C PHE A 38 2.20 5.85 4.94
N LEU A 39 2.80 5.26 3.90
CA LEU A 39 2.99 3.82 3.83
C LEU A 39 3.85 3.30 4.97
N GLU A 40 4.85 4.06 5.39
CA GLU A 40 5.70 3.68 6.52
C GLU A 40 4.88 3.52 7.80
N THR A 41 3.81 4.28 7.96
CA THR A 41 2.93 4.16 9.13
C THR A 41 2.13 2.87 9.15
N LEU A 42 2.01 2.22 8.00
CA LEU A 42 1.24 0.97 7.87
C LEU A 42 2.10 -0.28 8.04
N GLU A 43 3.43 -0.13 8.09
CA GLU A 43 4.34 -1.27 8.15
C GLU A 43 4.06 -2.20 9.34
N ASP A 44 3.88 -1.62 10.52
CA ASP A 44 3.62 -2.42 11.72
C ASP A 44 2.23 -3.06 11.69
N LYS A 45 1.25 -2.36 11.17
CA LYS A 45 -0.13 -2.83 11.13
C LYS A 45 -0.30 -4.04 10.20
N TYR A 46 0.35 -4.00 9.04
CA TYR A 46 0.19 -5.02 8.02
C TYR A 46 1.39 -5.97 7.89
N GLY A 47 2.46 -5.70 8.62
CA GLY A 47 3.60 -6.60 8.70
C GLY A 47 4.47 -6.67 7.44
N PHE A 48 4.82 -5.53 6.87
CA PHE A 48 5.72 -5.48 5.73
C PHE A 48 6.89 -4.52 5.99
N ASN A 49 7.93 -4.62 5.18
CA ASN A 49 9.05 -3.70 5.21
C ASN A 49 9.15 -3.00 3.85
N LEU A 50 8.85 -1.72 3.83
CA LEU A 50 8.78 -0.93 2.60
C LEU A 50 10.10 -0.91 1.83
N ASN A 51 11.24 -1.02 2.54
CA ASN A 51 12.55 -1.05 1.91
C ASN A 51 12.76 -2.26 1.00
N TYR A 52 12.03 -3.35 1.24
CA TYR A 52 12.12 -4.57 0.43
C TYR A 52 11.00 -4.71 -0.59
N CYS A 53 10.14 -3.71 -0.66
CA CYS A 53 8.94 -3.77 -1.50
C CYS A 53 8.96 -2.74 -2.62
N SER A 54 8.41 -3.14 -3.76
CA SER A 54 7.90 -2.22 -4.75
C SER A 54 6.41 -2.06 -4.47
N TRP A 55 5.85 -0.90 -4.73
CA TRP A 55 4.45 -0.67 -4.43
C TRP A 55 3.75 0.17 -5.49
N MET A 56 2.44 0.04 -5.54
CA MET A 56 1.59 0.92 -6.33
C MET A 56 0.33 1.25 -5.55
N SER A 57 -0.28 2.38 -5.89
CA SER A 57 -1.58 2.77 -5.35
C SER A 57 -2.54 2.97 -6.51
N CYS A 58 -3.81 2.64 -6.30
CA CYS A 58 -4.81 2.77 -7.35
C CYS A 58 -6.20 2.95 -6.76
N GLU A 59 -7.09 3.50 -7.59
CA GLU A 59 -8.50 3.65 -7.22
C GLU A 59 -9.26 2.34 -7.40
N VAL A 60 -8.98 1.65 -8.50
CA VAL A 60 -9.62 0.37 -8.83
C VAL A 60 -8.52 -0.66 -9.08
N LEU A 61 -8.62 -1.80 -8.42
CA LEU A 61 -7.65 -2.88 -8.55
C LEU A 61 -8.20 -3.98 -9.46
N SER A 62 -7.40 -4.35 -10.46
CA SER A 62 -7.68 -5.47 -11.35
C SER A 62 -6.49 -6.41 -11.33
N GLU A 63 -6.75 -7.72 -11.31
CA GLU A 63 -5.71 -8.74 -11.28
C GLU A 63 -5.83 -9.67 -12.47
N ARG A 64 -4.69 -10.06 -13.00
CA ARG A 64 -4.61 -11.12 -14.01
C ARG A 64 -3.56 -12.14 -13.60
N SER A 65 -3.87 -13.41 -13.83
CA SER A 65 -2.93 -14.51 -13.59
C SER A 65 -2.87 -15.38 -14.86
N TYR A 66 -1.68 -15.83 -15.16
CA TYR A 66 -1.43 -16.64 -16.35
C TYR A 66 -0.85 -17.99 -15.98
#